data_a476a9bc675c899cd24f307b08ffeb33
#
_entry.id   a476a9bc675c899cd24f307b08ffeb33
#
_cell.length_a   1.000
_cell.length_b   1.000
_cell.length_c   1.000
_cell.angle_alpha   90.00
_cell.angle_beta   90.00
_cell.angle_gamma   90.00
#
_symmetry.space_group_name_H-M   'P 1'
#
loop_
_entity.id
_entity.type
_entity.pdbx_description
1 polymer ?
#
loop_
_entity_poly.entity_id
_entity_poly.type
_entity_poly.pdbx_seq_one_letter_code
_entity_poly.pdbx_strand_id
1 'polypeptide(L)'
;MQALRGTQDILPDNIYKWNHVESVIKELCALYGYSEIRTPMFEDTKLFLRGIGDTTDVVAKEMYTFEDRGGRSITLRPENTAAVVRSYLEHKLYGDQQVHKLFYIGSMFRYDRPQAGRYREFHQFGVEVLGASSPAADAEVINLAYTLFKTLGLKELELHINSIGDYKCRPIYRQKLIEFFEEKEDQLCDDCQARLHKNPLRILDCKEDSCRRASAGAPKITDYLCDECEKKFEAVKRYLAALEIPYSVDSRLVRGLDYYTNTAFEIQYPPLGAQSAICGGGRYDGLVEDVGGPSTPGIGFAVGLERLLLALEMQKLIPEPANRKKVYIVTLGEDAIVEGIKIQQHLRDKGVIAEIDLQDHSIKGQMKQAGKNNAEYTVIIGANEMEKKEAAVKNMENGKQQDIPFLKVSDFITESSR
;
A
#
# COMPACT_ATOMS: atom_id res chain seq x y z
N MET A 1 -16.92 -19.15 -14.16
CA MET A 1 -15.99 -19.08 -13.02
C MET A 1 -16.00 -17.65 -12.48
N GLN A 2 -15.74 -17.47 -11.21
CA GLN A 2 -15.68 -16.15 -10.54
C GLN A 2 -14.43 -16.10 -9.67
N ALA A 3 -13.94 -14.90 -9.37
CA ALA A 3 -12.85 -14.71 -8.41
C ALA A 3 -13.25 -15.28 -7.03
N LEU A 4 -12.26 -15.73 -6.27
CA LEU A 4 -12.51 -16.26 -4.93
C LEU A 4 -12.99 -15.16 -3.99
N ARG A 5 -13.84 -15.52 -3.03
CA ARG A 5 -14.32 -14.57 -2.04
C ARG A 5 -13.17 -13.93 -1.28
N GLY A 6 -13.10 -12.63 -1.30
CA GLY A 6 -12.05 -11.84 -0.64
C GLY A 6 -10.85 -11.54 -1.54
N THR A 7 -10.93 -11.86 -2.82
CA THR A 7 -10.02 -11.37 -3.86
C THR A 7 -10.79 -10.51 -4.86
N GLN A 8 -10.11 -9.67 -5.60
CA GLN A 8 -10.73 -8.80 -6.60
C GLN A 8 -9.78 -8.55 -7.78
N ASP A 9 -10.34 -8.36 -8.97
CA ASP A 9 -9.62 -7.86 -10.12
C ASP A 9 -9.56 -6.33 -10.07
N ILE A 10 -8.41 -5.75 -10.39
CA ILE A 10 -8.26 -4.31 -10.56
C ILE A 10 -8.40 -4.01 -12.05
N LEU A 11 -9.59 -3.59 -12.46
CA LEU A 11 -9.93 -3.38 -13.86
C LEU A 11 -9.36 -2.07 -14.43
N PRO A 12 -9.28 -1.92 -15.78
CA PRO A 12 -8.74 -0.73 -16.45
C PRO A 12 -9.34 0.60 -15.98
N ASP A 13 -10.63 0.60 -15.63
CA ASP A 13 -11.32 1.81 -15.15
C ASP A 13 -10.92 2.25 -13.74
N ASN A 14 -10.17 1.40 -13.02
CA ASN A 14 -9.74 1.67 -11.65
C ASN A 14 -8.21 1.70 -11.46
N ILE A 15 -7.45 1.06 -12.36
CA ILE A 15 -6.00 0.92 -12.20
C ILE A 15 -5.26 2.27 -12.13
N TYR A 16 -5.80 3.33 -12.74
CA TYR A 16 -5.18 4.66 -12.70
C TYR A 16 -5.10 5.23 -11.28
N LYS A 17 -6.04 4.87 -10.40
CA LYS A 17 -6.05 5.26 -8.98
C LYS A 17 -4.85 4.67 -8.25
N TRP A 18 -4.58 3.40 -8.49
CA TRP A 18 -3.43 2.68 -7.95
C TRP A 18 -2.12 3.26 -8.44
N ASN A 19 -2.01 3.44 -9.76
CA ASN A 19 -0.81 4.01 -10.39
C ASN A 19 -0.50 5.41 -9.84
N HIS A 20 -1.53 6.23 -9.60
CA HIS A 20 -1.36 7.56 -9.00
C HIS A 20 -0.77 7.46 -7.60
N VAL A 21 -1.37 6.65 -6.72
CA VAL A 21 -0.88 6.46 -5.34
C VAL A 21 0.52 5.87 -5.32
N GLU A 22 0.78 4.85 -6.13
CA GLU A 22 2.11 4.24 -6.22
C GLU A 22 3.19 5.21 -6.75
N SER A 23 2.83 6.08 -7.69
CA SER A 23 3.75 7.12 -8.18
C SER A 23 4.15 8.08 -7.06
N VAL A 24 3.17 8.58 -6.30
CA VAL A 24 3.42 9.48 -5.15
C VAL A 24 4.28 8.77 -4.10
N ILE A 25 4.01 7.49 -3.80
CA ILE A 25 4.82 6.70 -2.86
C ILE A 25 6.27 6.62 -3.32
N LYS A 26 6.52 6.26 -4.58
CA LYS A 26 7.86 6.09 -5.14
C LYS A 26 8.66 7.41 -5.14
N GLU A 27 8.01 8.51 -5.52
CA GLU A 27 8.62 9.84 -5.49
C GLU A 27 8.97 10.25 -4.05
N LEU A 28 8.05 10.06 -3.11
CA LEU A 28 8.30 10.40 -1.72
C LEU A 28 9.40 9.53 -1.10
N CYS A 29 9.39 8.21 -1.34
CA CYS A 29 10.44 7.32 -0.87
C CYS A 29 11.82 7.72 -1.40
N ALA A 30 11.91 8.13 -2.67
CA ALA A 30 13.16 8.63 -3.25
C ALA A 30 13.67 9.90 -2.54
N LEU A 31 12.78 10.85 -2.20
CA LEU A 31 13.13 12.07 -1.46
C LEU A 31 13.65 11.76 -0.05
N TYR A 32 13.15 10.70 0.59
CA TYR A 32 13.60 10.26 1.92
C TYR A 32 14.80 9.30 1.86
N GLY A 33 15.30 8.96 0.66
CA GLY A 33 16.47 8.08 0.46
C GLY A 33 16.17 6.59 0.68
N TYR A 34 14.93 6.16 0.46
CA TYR A 34 14.54 4.74 0.51
C TYR A 34 14.74 4.08 -0.84
N SER A 35 15.22 2.84 -0.83
CA SER A 35 15.36 1.98 -2.01
C SER A 35 14.27 0.93 -2.05
N GLU A 36 13.74 0.65 -3.25
CA GLU A 36 12.72 -0.39 -3.42
C GLU A 36 13.32 -1.78 -3.22
N ILE A 37 12.62 -2.63 -2.45
CA ILE A 37 12.89 -4.05 -2.32
C ILE A 37 11.66 -4.86 -2.71
N ARG A 38 11.86 -5.98 -3.38
CA ARG A 38 10.81 -6.96 -3.70
C ARG A 38 11.21 -8.32 -3.19
N THR A 39 10.38 -8.91 -2.36
CA THR A 39 10.55 -10.25 -1.83
C THR A 39 9.55 -11.22 -2.48
N PRO A 40 9.79 -12.53 -2.45
CA PRO A 40 8.82 -13.53 -2.91
C PRO A 40 7.46 -13.40 -2.20
N MET A 41 6.39 -13.81 -2.89
CA MET A 41 5.04 -13.84 -2.30
C MET A 41 4.83 -14.98 -1.31
N PHE A 42 5.69 -15.98 -1.31
CA PHE A 42 5.65 -17.12 -0.38
C PHE A 42 7.04 -17.37 0.21
N GLU A 43 7.06 -17.80 1.44
CA GLU A 43 8.24 -18.04 2.25
C GLU A 43 8.11 -19.36 3.01
N ASP A 44 9.21 -19.86 3.60
CA ASP A 44 9.13 -20.94 4.56
C ASP A 44 8.25 -20.52 5.75
N THR A 45 7.31 -21.36 6.13
CA THR A 45 6.36 -21.08 7.22
C THR A 45 7.07 -20.70 8.52
N LYS A 46 8.25 -21.26 8.78
CA LYS A 46 9.05 -20.96 9.99
C LYS A 46 9.46 -19.51 10.11
N LEU A 47 9.59 -18.80 8.97
CA LEU A 47 9.91 -17.37 8.97
C LEU A 47 8.82 -16.57 9.72
N PHE A 48 7.57 -16.84 9.41
CA PHE A 48 6.45 -16.14 10.04
C PHE A 48 6.18 -16.60 11.47
N LEU A 49 6.35 -17.89 11.76
CA LEU A 49 6.22 -18.42 13.12
C LEU A 49 7.23 -17.76 14.08
N ARG A 50 8.47 -17.59 13.63
CA ARG A 50 9.53 -16.95 14.45
C ARG A 50 9.39 -15.45 14.52
N GLY A 51 9.08 -14.82 13.36
CA GLY A 51 9.07 -13.37 13.26
C GLY A 51 7.80 -12.73 13.83
N ILE A 52 6.62 -13.28 13.55
CA ILE A 52 5.33 -12.67 13.94
C ILE A 52 4.91 -13.06 15.36
N GLY A 53 5.25 -14.26 15.80
CA GLY A 53 4.82 -14.84 17.07
C GLY A 53 3.62 -15.79 16.94
N ASP A 54 3.71 -16.95 17.57
CA ASP A 54 2.73 -18.05 17.50
C ASP A 54 1.40 -17.74 18.21
N THR A 55 1.37 -16.72 19.05
CA THR A 55 0.17 -16.27 19.80
C THR A 55 -0.68 -15.26 19.07
N THR A 56 -0.25 -14.80 17.89
CA THR A 56 -0.96 -13.80 17.11
C THR A 56 -2.10 -14.41 16.29
N ASP A 57 -3.19 -13.66 16.08
CA ASP A 57 -4.30 -14.12 15.23
C ASP A 57 -3.83 -14.39 13.79
N VAL A 58 -2.86 -13.62 13.31
CA VAL A 58 -2.28 -13.78 11.97
C VAL A 58 -1.71 -15.18 11.81
N VAL A 59 -0.89 -15.63 12.75
CA VAL A 59 -0.26 -16.97 12.71
C VAL A 59 -1.27 -18.06 13.04
N ALA A 60 -2.09 -17.86 14.06
CA ALA A 60 -3.00 -18.90 14.54
C ALA A 60 -4.18 -19.18 13.60
N LYS A 61 -4.70 -18.16 12.86
CA LYS A 61 -5.98 -18.24 12.16
C LYS A 61 -5.98 -17.71 10.71
N GLU A 62 -4.99 -16.86 10.33
CA GLU A 62 -5.11 -16.09 9.08
C GLU A 62 -4.09 -16.47 8.00
N MET A 63 -3.07 -17.27 8.27
CA MET A 63 -2.07 -17.66 7.28
C MET A 63 -2.63 -18.64 6.25
N TYR A 64 -2.26 -18.44 4.98
CA TYR A 64 -2.43 -19.43 3.91
C TYR A 64 -1.17 -20.28 3.84
N THR A 65 -1.23 -21.44 4.46
CA THR A 65 -0.11 -22.39 4.56
C THR A 65 -0.43 -23.68 3.84
N PHE A 66 0.53 -24.23 3.09
CA PHE A 66 0.40 -25.47 2.36
C PHE A 66 1.78 -26.13 2.17
N GLU A 67 1.78 -27.41 1.83
CA GLU A 67 3.01 -28.13 1.48
C GLU A 67 3.27 -28.04 -0.03
N ASP A 68 4.52 -27.79 -0.40
CA ASP A 68 4.95 -27.89 -1.79
C ASP A 68 5.19 -29.37 -2.19
N ARG A 69 5.47 -29.62 -3.46
CA ARG A 69 5.73 -30.98 -3.95
C ARG A 69 6.97 -31.65 -3.32
N GLY A 70 7.84 -30.90 -2.69
CA GLY A 70 9.03 -31.37 -1.95
C GLY A 70 8.77 -31.60 -0.47
N GLY A 71 7.51 -31.46 0.00
CA GLY A 71 7.14 -31.63 1.42
C GLY A 71 7.56 -30.48 2.32
N ARG A 72 7.87 -29.29 1.74
CA ARG A 72 8.20 -28.10 2.52
C ARG A 72 6.95 -27.33 2.85
N SER A 73 6.78 -26.93 4.11
CA SER A 73 5.70 -26.04 4.53
C SER A 73 6.00 -24.63 4.10
N ILE A 74 5.18 -24.08 3.22
CA ILE A 74 5.27 -22.71 2.71
C ILE A 74 4.00 -21.93 3.02
N THR A 75 4.17 -20.62 3.19
CA THR A 75 3.08 -19.70 3.55
C THR A 75 3.09 -18.51 2.60
N LEU A 76 1.92 -18.14 2.07
CA LEU A 76 1.74 -16.84 1.41
C LEU A 76 1.93 -15.74 2.45
N ARG A 77 2.79 -14.76 2.15
CA ARG A 77 3.18 -13.72 3.11
C ARG A 77 1.96 -12.94 3.65
N PRO A 78 1.71 -12.97 4.97
CA PRO A 78 0.63 -12.21 5.59
C PRO A 78 1.02 -10.75 5.87
N GLU A 79 2.32 -10.45 5.81
CA GLU A 79 2.98 -9.15 5.93
C GLU A 79 4.36 -9.26 5.28
N ASN A 80 5.10 -8.16 5.13
CA ASN A 80 6.38 -8.22 4.42
C ASN A 80 7.62 -7.92 5.27
N THR A 81 7.48 -7.44 6.49
CA THR A 81 8.60 -7.10 7.38
C THR A 81 9.53 -8.29 7.60
N ALA A 82 8.95 -9.46 7.93
CA ALA A 82 9.72 -10.69 8.12
C ALA A 82 10.48 -11.11 6.85
N ALA A 83 9.84 -10.98 5.67
CA ALA A 83 10.48 -11.30 4.39
C ALA A 83 11.61 -10.32 4.04
N VAL A 84 11.46 -9.03 4.37
CA VAL A 84 12.53 -8.03 4.22
C VAL A 84 13.70 -8.36 5.15
N VAL A 85 13.43 -8.71 6.41
CA VAL A 85 14.47 -9.14 7.37
C VAL A 85 15.19 -10.39 6.89
N ARG A 86 14.48 -11.41 6.39
CA ARG A 86 15.09 -12.60 5.80
C ARG A 86 16.01 -12.21 4.62
N SER A 87 15.55 -11.35 3.72
CA SER A 87 16.34 -10.88 2.58
C SER A 87 17.58 -10.09 3.03
N TYR A 88 17.45 -9.24 4.03
CA TYR A 88 18.55 -8.51 4.66
C TYR A 88 19.64 -9.44 5.19
N LEU A 89 19.24 -10.56 5.82
CA LEU A 89 20.15 -11.56 6.34
C LEU A 89 20.78 -12.42 5.24
N GLU A 90 19.97 -12.94 4.32
CA GLU A 90 20.42 -13.82 3.23
C GLU A 90 21.47 -13.14 2.35
N HIS A 91 21.27 -11.85 2.03
CA HIS A 91 22.18 -11.06 1.22
C HIS A 91 23.25 -10.32 2.03
N LYS A 92 23.33 -10.59 3.35
CA LYS A 92 24.33 -10.02 4.27
C LYS A 92 24.42 -8.49 4.22
N LEU A 93 23.29 -7.81 4.03
CA LEU A 93 23.24 -6.35 3.94
C LEU A 93 23.76 -5.68 5.23
N TYR A 94 23.71 -6.37 6.36
CA TYR A 94 24.30 -5.92 7.63
C TYR A 94 25.83 -5.79 7.61
N GLY A 95 26.52 -6.34 6.60
CA GLY A 95 27.97 -6.28 6.47
C GLY A 95 28.52 -4.89 6.17
N ASP A 96 27.71 -4.03 5.60
CA ASP A 96 28.11 -2.68 5.16
C ASP A 96 28.09 -1.66 6.31
N GLN A 97 27.60 -2.04 7.48
CA GLN A 97 27.40 -1.19 8.69
C GLN A 97 26.57 0.07 8.41
N GLN A 98 25.82 0.08 7.34
CA GLN A 98 24.98 1.20 6.96
C GLN A 98 23.57 1.05 7.52
N VAL A 99 22.87 2.16 7.66
CA VAL A 99 21.44 2.14 7.87
C VAL A 99 20.78 1.86 6.54
N HIS A 100 20.02 0.77 6.47
CA HIS A 100 19.28 0.40 5.27
C HIS A 100 17.86 0.92 5.35
N LYS A 101 17.48 1.77 4.42
CA LYS A 101 16.14 2.32 4.24
C LYS A 101 15.50 1.66 3.04
N LEU A 102 14.57 0.77 3.28
CA LEU A 102 13.92 -0.05 2.26
C LEU A 102 12.42 0.23 2.21
N PHE A 103 11.84 0.22 1.02
CA PHE A 103 10.38 0.24 0.87
C PHE A 103 9.92 -0.85 -0.09
N TYR A 104 8.67 -1.26 0.06
CA TYR A 104 8.04 -2.24 -0.81
C TYR A 104 6.59 -1.86 -1.11
N ILE A 105 6.11 -2.32 -2.28
CA ILE A 105 4.69 -2.33 -2.66
C ILE A 105 4.37 -3.74 -3.16
N GLY A 106 3.31 -4.36 -2.66
CA GLY A 106 2.93 -5.69 -3.12
C GLY A 106 1.77 -6.33 -2.39
N SER A 107 1.33 -7.48 -2.92
CA SER A 107 0.23 -8.27 -2.38
C SER A 107 0.62 -8.99 -1.10
N MET A 108 -0.30 -9.00 -0.14
CA MET A 108 -0.28 -9.77 1.09
C MET A 108 -1.53 -10.64 1.18
N PHE A 109 -1.48 -11.69 2.00
CA PHE A 109 -2.54 -12.70 2.03
C PHE A 109 -2.92 -13.05 3.47
N ARG A 110 -4.20 -12.85 3.82
CA ARG A 110 -4.74 -13.22 5.14
C ARG A 110 -6.14 -13.83 5.00
N TYR A 111 -6.36 -14.95 5.63
CA TYR A 111 -7.68 -15.58 5.68
C TYR A 111 -8.58 -14.85 6.68
N ASP A 112 -8.97 -13.65 6.32
CA ASP A 112 -9.79 -12.79 7.14
C ASP A 112 -11.23 -12.70 6.62
N ARG A 113 -12.13 -12.16 7.46
CA ARG A 113 -13.52 -11.90 7.05
C ARG A 113 -13.55 -10.69 6.10
N PRO A 114 -13.91 -10.90 4.81
CA PRO A 114 -13.92 -9.80 3.84
C PRO A 114 -14.94 -8.73 4.19
N GLN A 115 -14.54 -7.48 4.07
CA GLN A 115 -15.39 -6.28 4.20
C GLN A 115 -14.77 -5.13 3.41
N ALA A 116 -15.42 -3.97 3.33
CA ALA A 116 -14.89 -2.82 2.60
C ALA A 116 -13.47 -2.46 3.07
N GLY A 117 -12.52 -2.42 2.14
CA GLY A 117 -11.11 -2.15 2.42
C GLY A 117 -10.36 -3.26 3.17
N ARG A 118 -10.93 -4.47 3.30
CA ARG A 118 -10.31 -5.63 3.93
C ARG A 118 -10.57 -6.88 3.10
N TYR A 119 -9.54 -7.35 2.44
CA TYR A 119 -9.58 -8.47 1.51
C TYR A 119 -8.67 -9.61 2.01
N ARG A 120 -8.79 -10.78 1.40
CA ARG A 120 -7.89 -11.92 1.66
C ARG A 120 -6.59 -11.83 0.88
N GLU A 121 -6.65 -11.29 -0.33
CA GLU A 121 -5.51 -10.71 -1.02
C GLU A 121 -5.66 -9.20 -0.97
N PHE A 122 -4.67 -8.51 -0.44
CA PHE A 122 -4.65 -7.07 -0.28
C PHE A 122 -3.25 -6.53 -0.52
N HIS A 123 -3.14 -5.25 -0.84
CA HIS A 123 -1.86 -4.64 -1.17
C HIS A 123 -1.38 -3.75 -0.02
N GLN A 124 -0.09 -3.86 0.24
CA GLN A 124 0.58 -2.98 1.19
C GLN A 124 1.69 -2.20 0.52
N PHE A 125 1.80 -0.93 0.90
CA PHE A 125 3.03 -0.18 0.90
C PHE A 125 3.62 -0.24 2.30
N GLY A 126 4.93 -0.50 2.42
CA GLY A 126 5.62 -0.44 3.70
C GLY A 126 7.05 0.02 3.55
N VAL A 127 7.60 0.48 4.67
CA VAL A 127 9.02 0.87 4.78
C VAL A 127 9.66 0.16 5.97
N GLU A 128 10.93 -0.16 5.84
CA GLU A 128 11.74 -0.76 6.89
C GLU A 128 13.08 -0.04 6.97
N VAL A 129 13.45 0.43 8.15
CA VAL A 129 14.75 1.02 8.46
C VAL A 129 15.49 0.07 9.38
N LEU A 130 16.55 -0.54 8.89
CA LEU A 130 17.36 -1.52 9.61
C LEU A 130 18.73 -0.94 9.96
N GLY A 131 19.19 -1.15 11.21
CA GLY A 131 20.48 -0.66 11.69
C GLY A 131 20.43 0.68 12.43
N ALA A 132 19.26 1.32 12.57
CA ALA A 132 19.11 2.62 13.24
C ALA A 132 18.48 2.49 14.63
N SER A 133 19.24 2.74 15.69
CA SER A 133 18.76 2.70 17.09
C SER A 133 18.26 4.04 17.63
N SER A 134 18.56 5.13 16.94
CA SER A 134 18.19 6.49 17.38
C SER A 134 16.69 6.75 17.29
N PRO A 135 16.08 7.42 18.28
CA PRO A 135 14.69 7.91 18.19
C PRO A 135 14.42 8.85 17.00
N ALA A 136 15.48 9.41 16.38
CA ALA A 136 15.34 10.21 15.17
C ALA A 136 14.83 9.36 13.98
N ALA A 137 15.21 8.06 13.92
CA ALA A 137 14.69 7.15 12.91
C ALA A 137 13.19 6.90 13.12
N ASP A 138 12.73 6.83 14.37
CA ASP A 138 11.30 6.68 14.68
C ASP A 138 10.51 7.88 14.19
N ALA A 139 11.00 9.08 14.48
CA ALA A 139 10.37 10.32 14.03
C ALA A 139 10.38 10.45 12.50
N GLU A 140 11.47 10.05 11.83
CA GLU A 140 11.57 10.07 10.36
C GLU A 140 10.55 9.11 9.72
N VAL A 141 10.43 7.88 10.24
CA VAL A 141 9.49 6.86 9.75
C VAL A 141 8.04 7.33 9.93
N ILE A 142 7.71 7.91 11.09
CA ILE A 142 6.38 8.50 11.34
C ILE A 142 6.14 9.69 10.41
N ASN A 143 7.14 10.56 10.23
CA ASN A 143 7.04 11.71 9.34
C ASN A 143 6.81 11.31 7.88
N LEU A 144 7.51 10.28 7.39
CA LEU A 144 7.28 9.75 6.04
C LEU A 144 5.83 9.29 5.85
N ALA A 145 5.30 8.52 6.81
CA ALA A 145 3.92 8.06 6.78
C ALA A 145 2.93 9.24 6.78
N TYR A 146 3.12 10.21 7.67
CA TYR A 146 2.27 11.39 7.78
C TYR A 146 2.34 12.27 6.53
N THR A 147 3.55 12.47 6.00
CA THR A 147 3.79 13.25 4.78
C THR A 147 3.15 12.61 3.56
N LEU A 148 3.15 11.28 3.44
CA LEU A 148 2.46 10.59 2.36
C LEU A 148 0.97 10.98 2.31
N PHE A 149 0.28 10.88 3.42
CA PHE A 149 -1.14 11.21 3.46
C PHE A 149 -1.40 12.69 3.22
N LYS A 150 -0.54 13.57 3.74
CA LYS A 150 -0.61 15.01 3.49
C LYS A 150 -0.38 15.34 2.01
N THR A 151 0.60 14.70 1.36
CA THR A 151 0.88 14.88 -0.08
C THR A 151 -0.29 14.42 -0.94
N LEU A 152 -0.96 13.32 -0.55
CA LEU A 152 -2.19 12.86 -1.19
C LEU A 152 -3.42 13.73 -0.87
N GLY A 153 -3.28 14.76 -0.02
CA GLY A 153 -4.32 15.71 0.32
C GLY A 153 -5.30 15.27 1.41
N LEU A 154 -5.08 14.09 2.05
CA LEU A 154 -5.95 13.59 3.11
C LEU A 154 -5.97 14.54 4.31
N LYS A 155 -7.16 14.77 4.81
CA LYS A 155 -7.45 15.56 6.02
C LYS A 155 -8.07 14.66 7.10
N GLU A 156 -8.26 15.23 8.30
CA GLU A 156 -8.90 14.51 9.41
C GLU A 156 -8.13 13.26 9.85
N LEU A 157 -6.80 13.34 9.81
CA LEU A 157 -5.91 12.27 10.25
C LEU A 157 -5.62 12.39 11.73
N GLU A 158 -5.65 11.28 12.44
CA GLU A 158 -5.25 11.17 13.83
C GLU A 158 -4.03 10.28 13.96
N LEU A 159 -2.91 10.86 14.43
CA LEU A 159 -1.72 10.08 14.77
C LEU A 159 -1.75 9.72 16.25
N HIS A 160 -1.81 8.42 16.53
CA HIS A 160 -1.66 7.87 17.86
C HIS A 160 -0.29 7.25 18.01
N ILE A 161 0.39 7.56 19.12
CA ILE A 161 1.70 7.00 19.44
C ILE A 161 1.67 6.37 20.84
N ASN A 162 2.51 5.37 21.05
CA ASN A 162 2.74 4.76 22.36
C ASN A 162 4.19 4.26 22.44
N SER A 163 4.65 3.99 23.66
CA SER A 163 5.80 3.14 23.89
C SER A 163 5.32 1.85 24.53
N ILE A 164 5.64 0.71 23.93
CA ILE A 164 5.33 -0.60 24.48
C ILE A 164 6.51 -1.20 25.24
N GLY A 165 7.54 -0.39 25.52
CA GLY A 165 8.72 -0.77 26.28
C GLY A 165 9.59 -1.81 25.59
N ASP A 166 10.64 -2.21 26.27
CA ASP A 166 11.58 -3.24 25.84
C ASP A 166 11.48 -4.51 26.72
N TYR A 167 12.44 -5.40 26.57
CA TYR A 167 12.53 -6.63 27.34
C TYR A 167 12.72 -6.42 28.87
N LYS A 168 13.12 -5.22 29.31
CA LYS A 168 13.24 -4.86 30.73
C LYS A 168 11.92 -4.37 31.30
N CYS A 169 11.20 -3.54 30.56
CA CYS A 169 9.93 -2.93 30.99
C CYS A 169 8.74 -3.88 30.89
N ARG A 170 8.65 -4.64 29.79
CA ARG A 170 7.49 -5.47 29.47
C ARG A 170 7.16 -6.56 30.50
N PRO A 171 8.13 -7.28 31.11
CA PRO A 171 7.79 -8.28 32.11
C PRO A 171 7.08 -7.68 33.33
N ILE A 172 7.52 -6.51 33.80
CA ILE A 172 6.91 -5.80 34.92
C ILE A 172 5.49 -5.38 34.59
N TYR A 173 5.33 -4.75 33.45
CA TYR A 173 4.02 -4.29 32.97
C TYR A 173 3.06 -5.46 32.72
N ARG A 174 3.56 -6.54 32.10
CA ARG A 174 2.78 -7.76 31.86
C ARG A 174 2.20 -8.32 33.15
N GLN A 175 3.00 -8.36 34.22
CA GLN A 175 2.52 -8.82 35.53
C GLN A 175 1.43 -7.91 36.08
N LYS A 176 1.57 -6.59 35.94
CA LYS A 176 0.54 -5.64 36.38
C LYS A 176 -0.75 -5.74 35.58
N LEU A 177 -0.67 -6.07 34.28
CA LEU A 177 -1.86 -6.34 33.48
C LEU A 177 -2.56 -7.65 33.91
N ILE A 178 -1.80 -8.70 34.19
CA ILE A 178 -2.35 -9.96 34.66
C ILE A 178 -3.10 -9.72 35.99
N GLU A 179 -2.47 -9.10 36.99
CA GLU A 179 -3.07 -8.77 38.27
C GLU A 179 -4.37 -7.97 38.09
N PHE A 180 -4.38 -7.00 37.19
CA PHE A 180 -5.56 -6.16 36.90
C PHE A 180 -6.69 -6.93 36.24
N PHE A 181 -6.41 -7.84 35.29
CA PHE A 181 -7.42 -8.56 34.56
C PHE A 181 -7.91 -9.84 35.24
N GLU A 182 -7.11 -10.45 36.14
CA GLU A 182 -7.56 -11.59 36.96
C GLU A 182 -8.80 -11.24 37.80
N GLU A 183 -8.88 -10.00 38.29
CA GLU A 183 -10.05 -9.50 39.03
C GLU A 183 -11.30 -9.30 38.17
N LYS A 184 -11.17 -9.38 36.83
CA LYS A 184 -12.21 -9.10 35.83
C LYS A 184 -12.32 -10.18 34.77
N GLU A 185 -11.79 -11.37 35.03
CA GLU A 185 -11.67 -12.43 34.02
C GLU A 185 -13.08 -12.85 33.49
N ASP A 186 -14.08 -12.83 34.32
CA ASP A 186 -15.49 -13.10 33.99
C ASP A 186 -16.12 -12.08 33.02
N GLN A 187 -15.53 -10.89 32.88
CA GLN A 187 -15.95 -9.84 31.97
C GLN A 187 -15.26 -9.91 30.60
N LEU A 188 -14.24 -10.77 30.46
CA LEU A 188 -13.49 -10.95 29.24
C LEU A 188 -14.17 -11.95 28.30
N CYS A 189 -14.05 -11.74 26.99
CA CYS A 189 -14.45 -12.74 26.00
C CYS A 189 -13.50 -13.95 26.04
N ASP A 190 -13.95 -15.09 25.50
CA ASP A 190 -13.22 -16.37 25.52
C ASP A 190 -11.78 -16.22 24.97
N ASP A 191 -11.61 -15.50 23.86
CA ASP A 191 -10.29 -15.23 23.29
C ASP A 191 -9.39 -14.44 24.27
N CYS A 192 -9.95 -13.46 25.00
CA CYS A 192 -9.21 -12.65 25.95
C CYS A 192 -8.88 -13.40 27.24
N GLN A 193 -9.76 -14.27 27.72
CA GLN A 193 -9.45 -15.19 28.82
C GLN A 193 -8.28 -16.10 28.45
N ALA A 194 -8.30 -16.68 27.24
CA ALA A 194 -7.18 -17.51 26.76
C ALA A 194 -5.86 -16.72 26.60
N ARG A 195 -5.92 -15.41 26.36
CA ARG A 195 -4.76 -14.52 26.24
C ARG A 195 -4.23 -14.01 27.57
N LEU A 196 -5.02 -14.05 28.66
CA LEU A 196 -4.69 -13.41 29.93
C LEU A 196 -3.28 -13.76 30.44
N HIS A 197 -2.95 -15.03 30.47
CA HIS A 197 -1.61 -15.47 30.93
C HIS A 197 -0.58 -15.61 29.80
N LYS A 198 -1.01 -15.67 28.53
CA LYS A 198 -0.09 -15.78 27.38
C LYS A 198 0.39 -14.43 26.90
N ASN A 199 -0.52 -13.54 26.55
CA ASN A 199 -0.25 -12.21 25.99
C ASN A 199 -1.32 -11.18 26.42
N PRO A 200 -1.31 -10.72 27.69
CA PRO A 200 -2.34 -9.82 28.23
C PRO A 200 -2.39 -8.46 27.53
N LEU A 201 -1.28 -8.02 26.88
CA LEU A 201 -1.28 -6.78 26.10
C LEU A 201 -2.35 -6.80 25.00
N ARG A 202 -2.65 -7.97 24.42
CA ARG A 202 -3.65 -8.13 23.35
C ARG A 202 -5.09 -7.90 23.84
N ILE A 203 -5.35 -7.96 25.15
CA ILE A 203 -6.65 -7.64 25.73
C ILE A 203 -6.97 -6.16 25.55
N LEU A 204 -5.97 -5.28 25.59
CA LEU A 204 -6.12 -3.83 25.42
C LEU A 204 -6.62 -3.44 24.02
N ASP A 205 -6.35 -4.25 23.00
CA ASP A 205 -6.81 -4.04 21.62
C ASP A 205 -8.08 -4.85 21.26
N CYS A 206 -8.71 -5.50 22.23
CA CYS A 206 -9.92 -6.25 21.97
C CYS A 206 -11.08 -5.35 21.52
N LYS A 207 -11.81 -5.80 20.49
CA LYS A 207 -12.91 -5.01 19.90
C LYS A 207 -14.26 -5.29 20.59
N GLU A 208 -14.35 -6.33 21.41
CA GLU A 208 -15.55 -6.68 22.17
C GLU A 208 -15.84 -5.62 23.24
N ASP A 209 -17.09 -5.17 23.31
CA ASP A 209 -17.49 -4.10 24.23
C ASP A 209 -17.31 -4.48 25.72
N SER A 210 -17.47 -5.75 26.08
CA SER A 210 -17.21 -6.24 27.43
C SER A 210 -15.74 -6.07 27.80
N CYS A 211 -14.81 -6.49 26.92
CA CYS A 211 -13.38 -6.36 27.12
C CYS A 211 -12.93 -4.89 27.14
N ARG A 212 -13.54 -4.06 26.30
CA ARG A 212 -13.28 -2.60 26.29
C ARG A 212 -13.66 -1.96 27.64
N ARG A 213 -14.81 -2.34 28.20
CA ARG A 213 -15.22 -1.89 29.53
C ARG A 213 -14.31 -2.45 30.63
N ALA A 214 -13.97 -3.74 30.58
CA ALA A 214 -13.06 -4.35 31.53
C ALA A 214 -11.67 -3.69 31.52
N SER A 215 -11.20 -3.27 30.34
CA SER A 215 -9.91 -2.57 30.15
C SER A 215 -9.94 -1.11 30.65
N ALA A 216 -11.10 -0.57 31.03
CA ALA A 216 -11.17 0.77 31.58
C ALA A 216 -10.39 0.84 32.90
N GLY A 217 -9.42 1.79 32.99
CA GLY A 217 -8.54 1.94 34.14
C GLY A 217 -7.38 0.94 34.21
N ALA A 218 -7.11 0.18 33.13
CA ALA A 218 -5.94 -0.68 33.08
C ALA A 218 -4.64 0.13 33.24
N PRO A 219 -3.60 -0.46 33.90
CA PRO A 219 -2.30 0.17 34.03
C PRO A 219 -1.77 0.64 32.65
N LYS A 220 -1.11 1.78 32.62
CA LYS A 220 -0.48 2.30 31.40
C LYS A 220 0.95 1.86 31.34
N ILE A 221 1.41 1.37 30.19
CA ILE A 221 2.81 0.96 30.04
C ILE A 221 3.79 2.12 30.28
N THR A 222 3.39 3.33 29.96
CA THR A 222 4.20 4.54 30.18
C THR A 222 4.58 4.77 31.64
N ASP A 223 3.83 4.21 32.58
CA ASP A 223 4.10 4.32 34.02
C ASP A 223 5.12 3.26 34.51
N TYR A 224 5.53 2.35 33.62
CA TYR A 224 6.44 1.22 33.90
C TYR A 224 7.66 1.19 32.98
N LEU A 225 7.90 2.25 32.20
CA LEU A 225 9.08 2.35 31.36
C LEU A 225 10.34 2.49 32.22
N CYS A 226 11.43 1.87 31.79
CA CYS A 226 12.74 2.15 32.34
C CYS A 226 13.24 3.51 31.82
N ASP A 227 14.23 4.10 32.51
CA ASP A 227 14.78 5.43 32.18
C ASP A 227 15.21 5.53 30.70
N GLU A 228 15.73 4.45 30.12
CA GLU A 228 16.14 4.45 28.71
C GLU A 228 14.95 4.52 27.75
N CYS A 229 13.92 3.70 27.97
CA CYS A 229 12.71 3.69 27.16
C CYS A 229 11.93 4.99 27.29
N GLU A 230 11.85 5.56 28.49
CA GLU A 230 11.24 6.84 28.73
C GLU A 230 11.97 7.97 27.97
N LYS A 231 13.30 8.04 28.08
CA LYS A 231 14.11 9.04 27.36
C LYS A 231 13.96 8.91 25.85
N LYS A 232 13.92 7.69 25.30
CA LYS A 232 13.69 7.47 23.87
C LYS A 232 12.32 7.95 23.45
N PHE A 233 11.28 7.64 24.21
CA PHE A 233 9.91 8.07 23.88
C PHE A 233 9.72 9.58 23.98
N GLU A 234 10.31 10.23 25.00
CA GLU A 234 10.34 11.69 25.12
C GLU A 234 11.07 12.35 23.94
N ALA A 235 12.17 11.73 23.46
CA ALA A 235 12.87 12.22 22.28
C ALA A 235 12.00 12.15 21.02
N VAL A 236 11.26 11.04 20.79
CA VAL A 236 10.32 10.91 19.67
C VAL A 236 9.27 12.02 19.74
N LYS A 237 8.63 12.23 20.89
CA LYS A 237 7.64 13.30 21.09
C LYS A 237 8.18 14.67 20.75
N ARG A 238 9.39 14.98 21.22
CA ARG A 238 10.08 16.25 20.94
C ARG A 238 10.35 16.43 19.44
N TYR A 239 10.77 15.37 18.73
CA TYR A 239 11.04 15.43 17.29
C TYR A 239 9.76 15.60 16.46
N LEU A 240 8.69 14.91 16.83
CA LEU A 240 7.38 15.12 16.20
C LEU A 240 6.84 16.53 16.40
N ALA A 241 7.02 17.10 17.61
CA ALA A 241 6.66 18.48 17.88
C ALA A 241 7.48 19.48 17.04
N ALA A 242 8.79 19.24 16.86
CA ALA A 242 9.65 20.07 16.01
C ALA A 242 9.26 19.98 14.51
N LEU A 243 8.65 18.88 14.09
CA LEU A 243 8.11 18.68 12.74
C LEU A 243 6.66 19.19 12.60
N GLU A 244 6.10 19.79 13.67
CA GLU A 244 4.71 20.26 13.73
C GLU A 244 3.68 19.15 13.37
N ILE A 245 4.00 17.89 13.69
CA ILE A 245 3.11 16.76 13.48
C ILE A 245 2.24 16.58 14.73
N PRO A 246 0.92 16.80 14.64
CA PRO A 246 0.02 16.59 15.78
C PRO A 246 -0.09 15.10 16.10
N TYR A 247 -0.03 14.75 17.36
CA TYR A 247 -0.19 13.38 17.84
C TYR A 247 -0.93 13.33 19.18
N SER A 248 -1.47 12.16 19.48
CA SER A 248 -1.96 11.81 20.82
C SER A 248 -1.23 10.58 21.35
N VAL A 249 -1.00 10.52 22.66
CA VAL A 249 -0.46 9.34 23.32
C VAL A 249 -1.63 8.45 23.70
N ASP A 250 -1.73 7.27 23.09
CA ASP A 250 -2.74 6.26 23.44
C ASP A 250 -2.07 5.06 24.15
N SER A 251 -2.24 4.98 25.45
CA SER A 251 -1.67 3.92 26.27
C SER A 251 -2.27 2.51 25.97
N ARG A 252 -3.38 2.43 25.25
CA ARG A 252 -3.99 1.17 24.81
C ARG A 252 -3.47 0.73 23.44
N LEU A 253 -2.75 1.61 22.74
CA LEU A 253 -2.18 1.26 21.44
C LEU A 253 -1.13 0.16 21.60
N VAL A 254 -1.50 -1.03 21.16
CA VAL A 254 -0.60 -2.18 20.97
C VAL A 254 -0.70 -2.61 19.52
N ARG A 255 0.26 -3.41 19.05
CA ARG A 255 0.30 -3.85 17.65
C ARG A 255 -0.11 -5.31 17.53
N GLY A 256 -0.66 -5.66 16.37
CA GLY A 256 -1.16 -7.02 16.07
C GLY A 256 -0.09 -8.10 15.93
N LEU A 257 1.19 -7.76 16.02
CA LEU A 257 2.34 -8.63 15.83
C LEU A 257 3.25 -8.52 17.06
N ASP A 258 3.82 -9.63 17.51
CA ASP A 258 4.51 -9.70 18.81
C ASP A 258 5.95 -9.15 18.79
N TYR A 259 6.52 -8.95 17.62
CA TYR A 259 7.89 -8.44 17.47
C TYR A 259 8.11 -6.98 17.85
N TYR A 260 7.04 -6.20 17.99
CA TYR A 260 7.18 -4.78 18.29
C TYR A 260 7.77 -4.51 19.67
N THR A 261 8.63 -3.49 19.76
CA THR A 261 9.27 -2.96 20.97
C THR A 261 9.22 -1.44 20.96
N ASN A 262 9.43 -0.78 22.10
CA ASN A 262 9.54 0.68 22.20
C ASN A 262 8.41 1.42 21.46
N THR A 263 8.74 2.24 20.46
CA THR A 263 7.79 3.07 19.74
C THR A 263 6.78 2.24 18.94
N ALA A 264 5.51 2.46 19.18
CA ALA A 264 4.39 1.99 18.36
C ALA A 264 3.56 3.19 17.91
N PHE A 265 3.05 3.16 16.69
CA PHE A 265 2.20 4.22 16.17
C PHE A 265 1.14 3.71 15.21
N GLU A 266 0.09 4.49 15.08
CA GLU A 266 -1.01 4.24 14.15
C GLU A 266 -1.54 5.57 13.62
N ILE A 267 -1.78 5.66 12.31
CA ILE A 267 -2.48 6.79 11.71
C ILE A 267 -3.87 6.31 11.34
N GLN A 268 -4.86 6.99 11.88
CA GLN A 268 -6.27 6.70 11.69
C GLN A 268 -6.93 7.76 10.81
N TYR A 269 -7.92 7.32 10.06
CA TYR A 269 -8.87 8.16 9.37
C TYR A 269 -10.27 7.84 9.91
N PRO A 270 -10.77 8.56 10.93
CA PRO A 270 -12.00 8.24 11.65
C PRO A 270 -13.25 8.01 10.79
N PRO A 271 -13.43 8.72 9.65
CA PRO A 271 -14.59 8.47 8.78
C PRO A 271 -14.71 7.04 8.24
N LEU A 272 -13.64 6.22 8.25
CA LEU A 272 -13.73 4.79 7.94
C LEU A 272 -14.44 3.96 9.03
N GLY A 273 -14.80 4.55 10.16
CA GLY A 273 -15.54 3.90 11.23
C GLY A 273 -14.69 2.99 12.12
N ALA A 274 -15.23 1.83 12.52
CA ALA A 274 -14.61 0.94 13.51
C ALA A 274 -13.20 0.42 13.14
N GLN A 275 -12.81 0.53 11.88
CA GLN A 275 -11.51 0.15 11.36
C GLN A 275 -10.80 1.34 10.70
N SER A 276 -10.68 2.43 11.46
CA SER A 276 -10.12 3.71 11.02
C SER A 276 -8.62 3.67 10.72
N ALA A 277 -7.88 2.69 11.19
CA ALA A 277 -6.44 2.58 10.95
C ALA A 277 -6.11 2.37 9.47
N ILE A 278 -5.39 3.32 8.87
CA ILE A 278 -4.90 3.26 7.49
C ILE A 278 -3.40 2.97 7.42
N CYS A 279 -2.67 3.28 8.49
CA CYS A 279 -1.24 3.00 8.63
C CYS A 279 -0.96 2.52 10.04
N GLY A 280 -0.02 1.60 10.16
CA GLY A 280 0.46 1.17 11.45
C GLY A 280 1.88 0.68 11.41
N GLY A 281 2.66 1.04 12.44
CA GLY A 281 4.06 0.74 12.51
C GLY A 281 4.63 0.79 13.91
N GLY A 282 5.94 0.71 13.97
CA GLY A 282 6.71 0.78 15.22
C GLY A 282 8.08 0.13 15.11
N ARG A 283 8.78 0.14 16.21
CA ARG A 283 10.12 -0.42 16.37
C ARG A 283 10.06 -1.93 16.68
N TYR A 284 11.02 -2.69 16.16
CA TYR A 284 11.11 -4.14 16.32
C TYR A 284 12.58 -4.60 16.46
N ASP A 285 13.25 -4.12 17.50
CA ASP A 285 14.70 -4.30 17.69
C ASP A 285 15.14 -5.76 17.87
N GLY A 286 14.26 -6.70 18.20
CA GLY A 286 14.56 -8.12 18.34
C GLY A 286 14.34 -9.00 17.11
N LEU A 287 13.60 -8.50 16.08
CA LEU A 287 13.14 -9.35 14.97
C LEU A 287 14.28 -9.95 14.15
N VAL A 288 15.37 -9.21 13.92
CA VAL A 288 16.51 -9.70 13.13
C VAL A 288 17.20 -10.86 13.86
N GLU A 289 17.31 -10.80 15.18
CA GLU A 289 17.84 -11.90 16.03
C GLU A 289 16.90 -13.10 16.02
N ASP A 290 15.60 -12.90 16.14
CA ASP A 290 14.58 -13.97 16.13
C ASP A 290 14.62 -14.75 14.81
N VAL A 291 14.93 -14.09 13.70
CA VAL A 291 15.10 -14.73 12.38
C VAL A 291 16.47 -15.39 12.21
N GLY A 292 17.40 -15.17 13.16
CA GLY A 292 18.72 -15.82 13.21
C GLY A 292 19.88 -14.93 12.78
N GLY A 293 19.71 -13.62 12.80
CA GLY A 293 20.75 -12.63 12.49
C GLY A 293 21.44 -12.02 13.69
N PRO A 294 22.33 -11.05 13.47
CA PRO A 294 22.92 -10.25 14.54
C PRO A 294 21.90 -9.29 15.14
N SER A 295 22.17 -8.83 16.37
CA SER A 295 21.36 -7.76 16.99
C SER A 295 21.35 -6.52 16.12
N THR A 296 20.18 -6.22 15.54
CA THR A 296 20.01 -5.15 14.58
C THR A 296 18.70 -4.42 14.88
N PRO A 297 18.76 -3.14 15.27
CA PRO A 297 17.55 -2.36 15.49
C PRO A 297 16.76 -2.18 14.19
N GLY A 298 15.45 -2.25 14.30
CA GLY A 298 14.54 -2.06 13.16
C GLY A 298 13.34 -1.21 13.51
N ILE A 299 12.87 -0.43 12.56
CA ILE A 299 11.61 0.31 12.62
C ILE A 299 10.99 0.44 11.25
N GLY A 300 9.67 0.31 11.17
CA GLY A 300 8.95 0.42 9.92
C GLY A 300 7.46 0.63 10.11
N PHE A 301 6.76 0.74 9.01
CA PHE A 301 5.29 0.77 8.97
C PHE A 301 4.76 0.10 7.72
N ALA A 302 3.47 -0.20 7.73
CA ALA A 302 2.72 -0.60 6.56
C ALA A 302 1.41 0.17 6.43
N VAL A 303 1.04 0.46 5.18
CA VAL A 303 -0.22 1.08 4.75
C VAL A 303 -0.98 0.09 3.89
N GLY A 304 -2.24 -0.17 4.19
CA GLY A 304 -3.13 -0.93 3.31
C GLY A 304 -3.62 -0.04 2.17
N LEU A 305 -3.25 -0.37 0.93
CA LEU A 305 -3.55 0.48 -0.24
C LEU A 305 -5.05 0.56 -0.52
N GLU A 306 -5.80 -0.52 -0.32
CA GLU A 306 -7.26 -0.52 -0.50
C GLU A 306 -7.95 0.46 0.46
N ARG A 307 -7.49 0.54 1.71
CA ARG A 307 -8.03 1.50 2.68
C ARG A 307 -7.64 2.93 2.37
N LEU A 308 -6.40 3.11 1.94
CA LEU A 308 -5.92 4.42 1.49
C LEU A 308 -6.75 4.92 0.31
N LEU A 309 -6.96 4.07 -0.71
CA LEU A 309 -7.79 4.41 -1.87
C LEU A 309 -9.22 4.72 -1.47
N LEU A 310 -9.81 3.94 -0.56
CA LEU A 310 -11.16 4.21 -0.05
C LEU A 310 -11.24 5.58 0.65
N ALA A 311 -10.25 5.93 1.47
CA ALA A 311 -10.18 7.24 2.14
C ALA A 311 -10.04 8.39 1.12
N LEU A 312 -9.21 8.21 0.09
CA LEU A 312 -9.03 9.19 -0.98
C LEU A 312 -10.31 9.38 -1.80
N GLU A 313 -11.02 8.29 -2.11
CA GLU A 313 -12.31 8.34 -2.83
C GLU A 313 -13.38 9.07 -2.01
N MET A 314 -13.46 8.82 -0.69
CA MET A 314 -14.41 9.53 0.19
C MET A 314 -14.18 11.03 0.19
N GLN A 315 -12.94 11.50 0.08
CA GLN A 315 -12.59 12.92 0.01
C GLN A 315 -12.46 13.45 -1.43
N LYS A 316 -12.71 12.62 -2.47
CA LYS A 316 -12.58 12.99 -3.89
C LYS A 316 -11.20 13.55 -4.25
N LEU A 317 -10.15 12.93 -3.73
CA LEU A 317 -8.76 13.36 -3.88
C LEU A 317 -8.00 12.66 -5.00
N ILE A 318 -8.60 11.67 -5.63
CA ILE A 318 -7.96 10.97 -6.75
C ILE A 318 -8.16 11.79 -8.02
N PRO A 319 -7.08 12.26 -8.66
CA PRO A 319 -7.21 13.01 -9.91
C PRO A 319 -7.73 12.10 -11.02
N GLU A 320 -8.55 12.66 -11.88
CA GLU A 320 -8.94 11.98 -13.13
C GLU A 320 -7.69 11.68 -13.97
N PRO A 321 -7.69 10.55 -14.70
CA PRO A 321 -6.57 10.22 -15.56
C PRO A 321 -6.36 11.33 -16.58
N ALA A 322 -5.09 11.67 -16.83
CA ALA A 322 -4.73 12.68 -17.81
C ALA A 322 -5.39 12.33 -19.15
N ASN A 323 -6.21 13.25 -19.64
CA ASN A 323 -6.85 13.07 -20.94
C ASN A 323 -5.77 13.18 -22.03
N ARG A 324 -5.31 12.03 -22.52
CA ARG A 324 -4.43 11.99 -23.69
C ARG A 324 -5.31 12.01 -24.93
N LYS A 325 -4.93 12.81 -25.91
CA LYS A 325 -5.60 12.81 -27.22
C LYS A 325 -5.74 11.40 -27.74
N LYS A 326 -6.94 11.07 -28.17
CA LYS A 326 -7.27 9.81 -28.80
C LYS A 326 -7.63 10.04 -30.26
N VAL A 327 -6.96 9.33 -31.13
CA VAL A 327 -7.21 9.31 -32.58
C VAL A 327 -7.64 7.92 -32.99
N TYR A 328 -8.71 7.84 -33.77
CA TYR A 328 -9.13 6.59 -34.37
C TYR A 328 -8.94 6.64 -35.87
N ILE A 329 -8.18 5.70 -36.43
CA ILE A 329 -7.88 5.62 -37.86
C ILE A 329 -8.90 4.69 -38.49
N VAL A 330 -9.67 5.23 -39.45
CA VAL A 330 -10.73 4.56 -40.20
C VAL A 330 -10.19 4.24 -41.59
N THR A 331 -10.10 2.96 -41.94
CA THR A 331 -9.49 2.52 -43.20
C THR A 331 -10.47 1.68 -44.02
N LEU A 332 -10.38 1.77 -45.35
CA LEU A 332 -11.11 0.93 -46.26
C LEU A 332 -10.19 0.45 -47.41
N GLY A 333 -9.91 -0.84 -47.41
CA GLY A 333 -8.98 -1.50 -48.36
C GLY A 333 -7.59 -1.73 -47.77
N GLU A 334 -6.89 -2.72 -48.32
CA GLU A 334 -5.62 -3.20 -47.81
C GLU A 334 -4.54 -2.12 -47.84
N ASP A 335 -4.40 -1.37 -48.91
CA ASP A 335 -3.43 -0.29 -49.04
C ASP A 335 -3.71 0.85 -48.05
N ALA A 336 -4.98 1.15 -47.75
CA ALA A 336 -5.38 2.13 -46.78
C ALA A 336 -5.00 1.68 -45.35
N ILE A 337 -5.09 0.39 -45.04
CA ILE A 337 -4.64 -0.18 -43.76
C ILE A 337 -3.14 0.00 -43.60
N VAL A 338 -2.34 -0.28 -44.65
CA VAL A 338 -0.87 -0.09 -44.60
C VAL A 338 -0.51 1.36 -44.30
N GLU A 339 -1.17 2.32 -44.95
CA GLU A 339 -0.91 3.74 -44.72
C GLU A 339 -1.41 4.17 -43.33
N GLY A 340 -2.58 3.65 -42.93
CA GLY A 340 -3.14 3.87 -41.58
C GLY A 340 -2.21 3.42 -40.46
N ILE A 341 -1.56 2.27 -40.60
CA ILE A 341 -0.56 1.76 -39.65
C ILE A 341 0.66 2.69 -39.53
N LYS A 342 1.13 3.26 -40.64
CA LYS A 342 2.25 4.22 -40.63
C LYS A 342 1.85 5.49 -39.89
N ILE A 343 0.68 6.04 -40.18
CA ILE A 343 0.16 7.23 -39.49
C ILE A 343 -0.06 6.94 -38.00
N GLN A 344 -0.57 5.75 -37.67
CA GLN A 344 -0.71 5.30 -36.29
C GLN A 344 0.61 5.34 -35.53
N GLN A 345 1.65 4.80 -36.14
CA GLN A 345 2.97 4.79 -35.53
C GLN A 345 3.54 6.21 -35.33
N HIS A 346 3.44 7.07 -36.32
CA HIS A 346 3.89 8.46 -36.23
C HIS A 346 3.14 9.24 -35.12
N LEU A 347 1.84 8.99 -34.92
CA LEU A 347 1.06 9.57 -33.83
C LEU A 347 1.55 9.07 -32.48
N ARG A 348 1.80 7.75 -32.35
CA ARG A 348 2.33 7.13 -31.13
C ARG A 348 3.70 7.63 -30.76
N ASP A 349 4.58 7.83 -31.73
CA ASP A 349 5.93 8.40 -31.53
C ASP A 349 5.85 9.83 -30.94
N LYS A 350 4.75 10.52 -31.16
CA LYS A 350 4.44 11.84 -30.57
C LYS A 350 3.60 11.80 -29.29
N GLY A 351 3.42 10.61 -28.71
CA GLY A 351 2.67 10.42 -27.45
C GLY A 351 1.14 10.51 -27.57
N VAL A 352 0.60 10.49 -28.81
CA VAL A 352 -0.84 10.48 -29.08
C VAL A 352 -1.35 9.03 -29.06
N ILE A 353 -2.47 8.78 -28.38
CA ILE A 353 -3.15 7.48 -28.43
C ILE A 353 -3.77 7.33 -29.80
N ALA A 354 -3.32 6.38 -30.59
CA ALA A 354 -3.85 6.11 -31.92
C ALA A 354 -4.28 4.65 -32.04
N GLU A 355 -5.53 4.45 -32.43
CA GLU A 355 -6.15 3.14 -32.63
C GLU A 355 -6.59 3.00 -34.11
N ILE A 356 -6.61 1.76 -34.60
CA ILE A 356 -7.10 1.39 -35.92
C ILE A 356 -8.04 0.20 -35.74
N ASP A 357 -8.95 0.00 -36.70
CA ASP A 357 -9.85 -1.16 -36.68
C ASP A 357 -9.07 -2.49 -36.78
N LEU A 358 -9.34 -3.40 -35.87
CA LEU A 358 -8.73 -4.73 -35.82
C LEU A 358 -9.74 -5.86 -36.15
N GLN A 359 -10.95 -5.51 -36.62
CA GLN A 359 -12.06 -6.46 -36.79
C GLN A 359 -12.71 -6.39 -38.17
N ASP A 360 -12.09 -5.71 -39.12
CA ASP A 360 -12.58 -5.54 -40.50
C ASP A 360 -14.01 -4.97 -40.59
N HIS A 361 -14.32 -4.01 -39.70
CA HIS A 361 -15.63 -3.36 -39.74
C HIS A 361 -15.78 -2.45 -40.97
N SER A 362 -17.02 -2.28 -41.43
CA SER A 362 -17.34 -1.24 -42.40
C SER A 362 -16.99 0.17 -41.81
N ILE A 363 -16.81 1.16 -42.70
CA ILE A 363 -16.55 2.58 -42.28
C ILE A 363 -17.55 3.05 -41.23
N LYS A 364 -18.83 2.72 -41.38
CA LYS A 364 -19.87 3.05 -40.39
C LYS A 364 -19.63 2.37 -39.05
N GLY A 365 -19.15 1.11 -39.06
CA GLY A 365 -18.76 0.37 -37.86
C GLY A 365 -17.57 0.99 -37.17
N GLN A 366 -16.52 1.30 -37.93
CA GLN A 366 -15.31 1.95 -37.44
C GLN A 366 -15.60 3.34 -36.84
N MET A 367 -16.41 4.16 -37.49
CA MET A 367 -16.85 5.47 -36.96
C MET A 367 -17.64 5.32 -35.65
N LYS A 368 -18.50 4.31 -35.54
CA LYS A 368 -19.20 4.00 -34.29
C LYS A 368 -18.23 3.59 -33.18
N GLN A 369 -17.20 2.83 -33.53
CA GLN A 369 -16.15 2.43 -32.57
C GLN A 369 -15.31 3.64 -32.12
N ALA A 370 -14.95 4.53 -33.04
CA ALA A 370 -14.29 5.80 -32.72
C ALA A 370 -15.07 6.61 -31.67
N GLY A 371 -16.40 6.69 -31.83
CA GLY A 371 -17.28 7.39 -30.87
C GLY A 371 -17.31 6.66 -29.51
N LYS A 372 -17.38 5.32 -29.47
CA LYS A 372 -17.35 4.54 -28.22
C LYS A 372 -16.03 4.69 -27.48
N ASN A 373 -14.92 4.81 -28.22
CA ASN A 373 -13.58 4.97 -27.66
C ASN A 373 -13.27 6.42 -27.25
N ASN A 374 -14.25 7.32 -27.38
CA ASN A 374 -14.09 8.76 -27.13
C ASN A 374 -12.91 9.36 -27.89
N ALA A 375 -12.78 9.00 -29.19
CA ALA A 375 -11.76 9.57 -30.05
C ALA A 375 -12.06 11.07 -30.31
N GLU A 376 -11.07 11.93 -30.10
CA GLU A 376 -11.15 13.36 -30.36
C GLU A 376 -11.04 13.64 -31.85
N TYR A 377 -10.27 12.82 -32.54
CA TYR A 377 -10.11 12.90 -33.99
C TYR A 377 -10.31 11.54 -34.64
N THR A 378 -10.89 11.55 -35.85
CA THR A 378 -10.82 10.40 -36.75
C THR A 378 -10.00 10.77 -37.97
N VAL A 379 -9.14 9.82 -38.39
CA VAL A 379 -8.32 9.90 -39.62
C VAL A 379 -8.91 8.88 -40.59
N ILE A 380 -9.54 9.34 -41.65
CA ILE A 380 -10.25 8.47 -42.59
C ILE A 380 -9.41 8.33 -43.86
N ILE A 381 -9.20 7.08 -44.28
CA ILE A 381 -8.43 6.71 -45.45
C ILE A 381 -9.19 5.67 -46.23
N GLY A 382 -9.64 6.06 -47.40
CA GLY A 382 -10.29 5.20 -48.41
C GLY A 382 -9.62 5.35 -49.77
N ALA A 383 -10.24 4.87 -50.82
CA ALA A 383 -9.66 4.89 -52.17
C ALA A 383 -9.35 6.31 -52.65
N ASN A 384 -10.25 7.28 -52.41
CA ASN A 384 -10.06 8.68 -52.79
C ASN A 384 -8.90 9.34 -52.07
N GLU A 385 -8.75 9.04 -50.75
CA GLU A 385 -7.67 9.57 -49.89
C GLU A 385 -6.31 8.96 -50.30
N MET A 386 -6.31 7.69 -50.69
CA MET A 386 -5.12 7.03 -51.22
C MET A 386 -4.65 7.63 -52.54
N GLU A 387 -5.58 7.94 -53.47
CA GLU A 387 -5.26 8.58 -54.77
C GLU A 387 -4.64 9.97 -54.56
N LYS A 388 -5.23 10.78 -53.63
CA LYS A 388 -4.74 12.12 -53.29
C LYS A 388 -3.53 12.14 -52.38
N LYS A 389 -3.19 11.04 -51.69
CA LYS A 389 -2.20 10.96 -50.61
C LYS A 389 -2.51 11.91 -49.45
N GLU A 390 -3.79 12.11 -49.18
CA GLU A 390 -4.30 12.96 -48.09
C GLU A 390 -5.33 12.19 -47.29
N ALA A 391 -5.30 12.30 -45.96
CA ALA A 391 -6.31 11.72 -45.09
C ALA A 391 -7.39 12.78 -44.74
N ALA A 392 -8.62 12.37 -44.67
CA ALA A 392 -9.68 13.20 -44.14
C ALA A 392 -9.67 13.18 -42.61
N VAL A 393 -9.11 14.21 -41.99
CA VAL A 393 -9.01 14.36 -40.53
C VAL A 393 -10.23 15.10 -40.02
N LYS A 394 -11.06 14.43 -39.23
CA LYS A 394 -12.26 14.98 -38.63
C LYS A 394 -12.13 15.15 -37.13
N ASN A 395 -12.37 16.34 -36.62
CA ASN A 395 -12.55 16.59 -35.20
C ASN A 395 -13.95 16.10 -34.78
N MET A 396 -14.03 15.21 -33.81
CA MET A 396 -15.26 14.54 -33.41
C MET A 396 -16.17 15.41 -32.53
N GLU A 397 -15.60 16.43 -31.87
CA GLU A 397 -16.36 17.36 -31.03
C GLU A 397 -17.15 18.37 -31.85
N ASN A 398 -16.49 19.08 -32.80
CA ASN A 398 -17.11 20.14 -33.58
C ASN A 398 -17.51 19.71 -35.01
N GLY A 399 -17.18 18.49 -35.39
CA GLY A 399 -17.52 17.91 -36.69
C GLY A 399 -16.74 18.47 -37.91
N LYS A 400 -15.79 19.40 -37.70
CA LYS A 400 -14.97 19.96 -38.79
C LYS A 400 -14.05 18.88 -39.35
N GLN A 401 -13.95 18.84 -40.68
CA GLN A 401 -13.12 17.90 -41.42
C GLN A 401 -12.19 18.67 -42.36
N GLN A 402 -10.96 18.21 -42.50
CA GLN A 402 -9.93 18.76 -43.37
C GLN A 402 -9.12 17.63 -44.02
N ASP A 403 -8.76 17.81 -45.28
CA ASP A 403 -7.88 16.89 -46.00
C ASP A 403 -6.42 17.29 -45.69
N ILE A 404 -5.66 16.37 -45.12
CA ILE A 404 -4.29 16.60 -44.64
C ILE A 404 -3.36 15.57 -45.28
N PRO A 405 -2.25 16.00 -45.93
CA PRO A 405 -1.25 15.06 -46.46
C PRO A 405 -0.79 14.04 -45.40
N PHE A 406 -0.68 12.75 -45.78
CA PHE A 406 -0.39 11.65 -44.85
C PHE A 406 0.81 11.96 -43.94
N LEU A 407 1.90 12.50 -44.49
CA LEU A 407 3.12 12.85 -43.72
C LEU A 407 2.91 13.99 -42.71
N LYS A 408 1.84 14.77 -42.83
CA LYS A 408 1.55 15.92 -41.94
C LYS A 408 0.43 15.64 -40.94
N VAL A 409 -0.24 14.51 -41.03
CA VAL A 409 -1.36 14.18 -40.13
C VAL A 409 -0.96 14.24 -38.66
N SER A 410 0.20 13.65 -38.30
CA SER A 410 0.68 13.64 -36.93
C SER A 410 1.03 15.03 -36.41
N ASP A 411 1.64 15.89 -37.23
CA ASP A 411 1.95 17.29 -36.90
C ASP A 411 0.65 18.07 -36.68
N PHE A 412 -0.26 18.00 -37.64
CA PHE A 412 -1.56 18.67 -37.58
C PHE A 412 -2.31 18.35 -36.29
N ILE A 413 -2.40 17.06 -35.92
CA ILE A 413 -3.14 16.64 -34.71
C ILE A 413 -2.42 17.10 -33.44
N THR A 414 -1.08 17.08 -33.40
CA THR A 414 -0.32 17.54 -32.23
C THR A 414 -0.34 19.05 -32.05
N GLU A 415 -0.34 19.83 -33.15
CA GLU A 415 -0.35 21.29 -33.12
C GLU A 415 -1.75 21.89 -32.87
N SER A 416 -2.82 21.23 -33.31
CA SER A 416 -4.21 21.67 -33.09
C SER A 416 -4.60 21.73 -31.58
N SER A 417 -3.67 21.58 -30.68
CA SER A 417 -3.86 21.49 -29.22
C SER A 417 -3.18 22.58 -28.42
N ARG A 418 -2.53 23.48 -29.09
CA ARG A 418 -2.00 24.70 -28.49
C ARG A 418 -2.95 25.85 -28.74
#